data_0f0b49c784c12e1cd7e1505908aebc0e
#
_entry.id   0f0b49c784c12e1cd7e1505908aebc0e
#
_cell.length_a   1.000
_cell.length_b   1.000
_cell.length_c   1.000
_cell.angle_alpha   90.00
_cell.angle_beta   90.00
_cell.angle_gamma   90.00
#
_symmetry.space_group_name_H-M   'P 1'
#
loop_
_entity.id
_entity.type
_entity.pdbx_description
1 polymer ?
#
loop_
_entity_poly.entity_id
_entity_poly.type
_entity_poly.pdbx_seq_one_letter_code
_entity_poly.pdbx_strand_id
1 'polypeptide(L)'
;AASVNYPVIDWLSFVGTTDGASWYRNFEKFPWEDPSEHLRRSPLMYAGNVKTPTMLMTGELDLRTPISQTEEFYAALKVQKVPTVMLRFKDEFHGTSSNPSNYMRSQLYLHSWFEKWMR
;
A
#
# COMPACT_ATOMS: atom_id res chain seq x y z
N ALA A 1 -6.95 0.29 15.27
CA ALA A 1 -5.83 0.73 14.42
C ALA A 1 -5.51 -0.32 13.36
N ALA A 2 -4.89 0.10 12.27
CA ALA A 2 -4.45 -0.78 11.20
C ALA A 2 -3.01 -0.47 10.78
N SER A 3 -2.33 -1.47 10.25
CA SER A 3 -1.07 -1.31 9.52
C SER A 3 -1.21 -1.96 8.15
N VAL A 4 -0.84 -1.24 7.11
CA VAL A 4 -0.89 -1.68 5.72
C VAL A 4 0.52 -1.59 5.15
N ASN A 5 1.07 -2.74 4.78
CA ASN A 5 2.46 -2.86 4.40
C ASN A 5 2.55 -3.21 2.91
N TYR A 6 3.28 -2.39 2.15
CA TYR A 6 3.51 -2.55 0.70
C TYR A 6 2.26 -3.01 -0.06
N PRO A 7 1.16 -2.23 -0.01
CA PRO A 7 -0.14 -2.65 -0.56
C PRO A 7 -0.20 -2.60 -2.08
N VAL A 8 -1.11 -3.39 -2.65
CA VAL A 8 -1.72 -3.11 -3.94
C VAL A 8 -3.02 -2.36 -3.67
N ILE A 9 -3.16 -1.15 -4.19
CA ILE A 9 -4.31 -0.29 -3.90
C ILE A 9 -5.12 0.05 -5.15
N ASP A 10 -4.48 0.12 -6.30
CA ASP A 10 -5.10 0.43 -7.58
C ASP A 10 -4.63 -0.55 -8.65
N TRP A 11 -5.49 -1.48 -9.05
CA TRP A 11 -5.17 -2.50 -10.04
C TRP A 11 -4.97 -1.93 -11.44
N LEU A 12 -5.54 -0.77 -11.76
CA LEU A 12 -5.34 -0.16 -13.09
C LEU A 12 -3.88 0.27 -13.28
N SER A 13 -3.29 0.91 -12.28
CA SER A 13 -1.90 1.34 -12.33
C SER A 13 -0.93 0.21 -11.99
N PHE A 14 -1.30 -0.66 -11.04
CA PHE A 14 -0.44 -1.73 -10.56
C PHE A 14 -0.04 -2.73 -11.64
N VAL A 15 -0.99 -3.22 -12.44
CA VAL A 15 -0.71 -4.25 -13.45
C VAL A 15 0.29 -3.82 -14.51
N GLY A 16 0.41 -2.51 -14.76
CA GLY A 16 1.33 -1.93 -15.73
C GLY A 16 2.65 -1.42 -15.13
N THR A 17 2.80 -1.37 -13.81
CA THR A 17 3.97 -0.79 -13.13
C THR A 17 4.73 -1.76 -12.24
N THR A 18 4.14 -2.89 -11.89
CA THR A 18 4.81 -3.96 -11.16
C THR A 18 5.89 -4.63 -12.00
N ASP A 19 6.92 -5.17 -11.36
CA ASP A 19 7.95 -5.99 -12.01
C ASP A 19 7.44 -7.37 -12.47
N GLY A 20 6.22 -7.73 -12.10
CA GLY A 20 5.57 -8.99 -12.43
C GLY A 20 4.48 -8.84 -13.49
N ALA A 21 4.83 -8.75 -14.77
CA ALA A 21 3.87 -8.54 -15.88
C ALA A 21 2.74 -9.60 -16.00
N SER A 22 2.85 -10.71 -15.28
CA SER A 22 1.85 -11.79 -15.30
C SER A 22 0.52 -11.43 -14.64
N TRP A 23 0.45 -10.33 -13.89
CA TRP A 23 -0.75 -9.93 -13.16
C TRP A 23 -1.97 -9.65 -14.05
N TYR A 24 -1.77 -9.26 -15.29
CA TYR A 24 -2.86 -9.12 -16.27
C TYR A 24 -3.69 -10.41 -16.43
N ARG A 25 -3.07 -11.58 -16.23
CA ARG A 25 -3.74 -12.88 -16.35
C ARG A 25 -4.77 -13.16 -15.25
N ASN A 26 -4.79 -12.37 -14.20
CA ASN A 26 -5.77 -12.50 -13.11
C ASN A 26 -7.13 -11.86 -13.45
N PHE A 27 -7.25 -11.25 -14.63
CA PHE A 27 -8.44 -10.60 -15.12
C PHE A 27 -8.83 -11.20 -16.45
N GLU A 28 -10.14 -11.35 -16.69
CA GLU A 28 -10.66 -11.93 -17.94
C GLU A 28 -10.46 -11.00 -19.14
N LYS A 29 -10.46 -9.68 -18.87
CA LYS A 29 -10.28 -8.64 -19.88
C LYS A 29 -9.18 -7.68 -19.48
N PHE A 30 -8.52 -7.13 -20.47
CA PHE A 30 -7.55 -6.06 -20.23
C PHE A 30 -8.25 -4.74 -19.84
N PRO A 31 -7.56 -3.84 -19.11
CA PRO A 31 -8.19 -2.59 -18.68
C PRO A 31 -8.73 -1.72 -19.82
N TRP A 32 -8.11 -1.77 -20.98
CA TRP A 32 -8.55 -1.03 -22.18
C TRP A 32 -9.74 -1.65 -22.89
N GLU A 33 -10.08 -2.90 -22.59
CA GLU A 33 -11.28 -3.56 -23.08
C GLU A 33 -12.46 -3.33 -22.14
N ASP A 34 -12.24 -3.56 -20.84
CA ASP A 34 -13.23 -3.35 -19.79
C ASP A 34 -12.53 -3.22 -18.42
N PRO A 35 -12.45 -2.03 -17.83
CA PRO A 35 -11.78 -1.82 -16.56
C PRO A 35 -12.60 -2.22 -15.32
N SER A 36 -13.83 -2.67 -15.47
CA SER A 36 -14.78 -2.87 -14.36
C SER A 36 -14.24 -3.75 -13.24
N GLU A 37 -13.63 -4.89 -13.56
CA GLU A 37 -13.07 -5.80 -12.57
C GLU A 37 -11.82 -5.24 -11.90
N HIS A 38 -10.99 -4.51 -12.63
CA HIS A 38 -9.82 -3.83 -12.05
C HIS A 38 -10.27 -2.81 -11.01
N LEU A 39 -11.26 -1.98 -11.32
CA LEU A 39 -11.82 -1.00 -10.39
C LEU A 39 -12.51 -1.67 -9.20
N ARG A 40 -13.34 -2.67 -9.46
CA ARG A 40 -14.06 -3.40 -8.40
C ARG A 40 -13.13 -4.03 -7.37
N ARG A 41 -11.96 -4.49 -7.79
CA ARG A 41 -10.95 -5.11 -6.92
C ARG A 41 -9.93 -4.12 -6.35
N SER A 42 -10.00 -2.85 -6.73
CA SER A 42 -9.08 -1.81 -6.24
C SER A 42 -9.53 -1.26 -4.89
N PRO A 43 -8.78 -1.47 -3.81
CA PRO A 43 -9.10 -0.89 -2.50
C PRO A 43 -9.25 0.63 -2.51
N LEU A 44 -8.56 1.32 -3.43
CA LEU A 44 -8.66 2.76 -3.61
C LEU A 44 -10.11 3.23 -3.84
N MET A 45 -10.90 2.45 -4.57
CA MET A 45 -12.31 2.79 -4.86
C MET A 45 -13.18 2.78 -3.59
N TYR A 46 -12.72 2.12 -2.54
CA TYR A 46 -13.41 1.97 -1.25
C TYR A 46 -12.76 2.82 -0.13
N ALA A 47 -11.71 3.56 -0.45
CA ALA A 47 -10.97 4.35 0.54
C ALA A 47 -11.87 5.35 1.27
N GLY A 48 -12.95 5.82 0.63
CA GLY A 48 -13.97 6.71 1.24
C GLY A 48 -14.64 6.15 2.49
N ASN A 49 -14.61 4.83 2.69
CA ASN A 49 -15.21 4.16 3.84
C ASN A 49 -14.25 4.01 5.02
N VAL A 50 -12.96 4.32 4.84
CA VAL A 50 -11.95 4.12 5.87
C VAL A 50 -12.05 5.20 6.94
N LYS A 51 -12.19 4.75 8.19
CA LYS A 51 -12.20 5.60 9.39
C LYS A 51 -11.13 5.18 10.41
N THR A 52 -10.58 4.00 10.23
CA THR A 52 -9.60 3.41 11.14
C THR A 52 -8.26 4.13 11.03
N PRO A 53 -7.66 4.57 12.14
CA PRO A 53 -6.28 5.07 12.14
C PRO A 53 -5.34 4.06 11.49
N THR A 54 -4.64 4.47 10.42
CA THR A 54 -3.90 3.56 9.54
C THR A 54 -2.45 4.01 9.37
N MET A 55 -1.51 3.12 9.68
CA MET A 55 -0.09 3.28 9.35
C MET A 55 0.21 2.55 8.05
N LEU A 56 0.99 3.18 7.18
CA LEU A 56 1.45 2.62 5.92
C LEU A 56 2.97 2.44 5.97
N MET A 57 3.47 1.35 5.42
CA MET A 57 4.91 1.08 5.29
C MET A 57 5.25 0.60 3.90
N THR A 58 6.36 1.09 3.35
CA THR A 58 6.85 0.67 2.04
C THR A 58 8.36 0.87 1.92
N GLY A 59 9.00 0.06 1.07
CA GLY A 59 10.38 0.27 0.63
C GLY A 59 10.42 1.21 -0.57
N GLU A 60 11.38 2.14 -0.61
CA GLU A 60 11.51 3.08 -1.73
C GLU A 60 11.92 2.40 -3.04
N LEU A 61 12.56 1.22 -2.96
CA LEU A 61 12.99 0.42 -4.11
C LEU A 61 12.07 -0.76 -4.41
N ASP A 62 10.86 -0.75 -3.86
CA ASP A 62 9.88 -1.82 -4.10
C ASP A 62 9.37 -1.76 -5.56
N LEU A 63 9.80 -2.73 -6.36
CA LEU A 63 9.35 -2.89 -7.74
C LEU A 63 8.17 -3.84 -7.85
N ARG A 64 7.92 -4.67 -6.84
CA ARG A 64 6.81 -5.62 -6.82
C ARG A 64 5.49 -4.90 -6.57
N THR A 65 5.43 -4.10 -5.51
CA THR A 65 4.34 -3.17 -5.25
C THR A 65 4.91 -1.75 -5.20
N PRO A 66 4.97 -1.07 -6.35
CA PRO A 66 5.62 0.23 -6.45
C PRO A 66 5.11 1.21 -5.41
N ILE A 67 6.02 2.05 -4.91
CA ILE A 67 5.73 3.00 -3.81
C ILE A 67 4.50 3.88 -4.09
N SER A 68 4.22 4.16 -5.37
CA SER A 68 3.04 4.93 -5.79
C SER A 68 1.72 4.32 -5.28
N GLN A 69 1.65 2.99 -5.16
CA GLN A 69 0.47 2.33 -4.58
C GLN A 69 0.23 2.75 -3.12
N THR A 70 1.29 2.83 -2.33
CA THR A 70 1.21 3.31 -0.94
C THR A 70 0.92 4.82 -0.90
N GLU A 71 1.52 5.60 -1.79
CA GLU A 71 1.30 7.05 -1.89
C GLU A 71 -0.14 7.40 -2.24
N GLU A 72 -0.75 6.68 -3.18
CA GLU A 72 -2.18 6.86 -3.54
C GLU A 72 -3.08 6.65 -2.33
N PHE A 73 -2.85 5.58 -1.56
CA PHE A 73 -3.65 5.31 -0.37
C PHE A 73 -3.42 6.33 0.72
N TYR A 74 -2.16 6.70 0.97
CA TYR A 74 -1.82 7.75 1.92
C TYR A 74 -2.53 9.07 1.59
N ALA A 75 -2.47 9.50 0.33
CA ALA A 75 -3.14 10.71 -0.12
C ALA A 75 -4.66 10.64 0.09
N ALA A 76 -5.29 9.52 -0.25
CA ALA A 76 -6.72 9.32 -0.06
C ALA A 76 -7.13 9.42 1.42
N LEU A 77 -6.36 8.80 2.32
CA LEU A 77 -6.62 8.86 3.76
C LEU A 77 -6.41 10.27 4.33
N LYS A 78 -5.38 10.99 3.87
CA LYS A 78 -5.11 12.38 4.29
C LYS A 78 -6.22 13.33 3.89
N VAL A 79 -6.70 13.24 2.66
CA VAL A 79 -7.83 14.07 2.17
C VAL A 79 -9.07 13.87 3.03
N GLN A 80 -9.31 12.66 3.49
CA GLN A 80 -10.44 12.31 4.36
C GLN A 80 -10.19 12.62 5.84
N LYS A 81 -9.02 13.17 6.19
CA LYS A 81 -8.62 13.47 7.57
C LYS A 81 -8.56 12.23 8.49
N VAL A 82 -8.38 11.05 7.92
CA VAL A 82 -8.12 9.84 8.68
C VAL A 82 -6.73 9.96 9.32
N PRO A 83 -6.58 9.69 10.63
CA PRO A 83 -5.26 9.66 11.24
C PRO A 83 -4.37 8.65 10.53
N THR A 84 -3.31 9.13 9.87
CA THR A 84 -2.44 8.26 9.08
C THR A 84 -0.99 8.77 9.08
N VAL A 85 -0.07 7.83 8.95
CA VAL A 85 1.36 8.05 8.77
C VAL A 85 1.86 7.09 7.71
N MET A 86 2.84 7.53 6.93
CA MET A 86 3.51 6.70 5.93
C MET A 86 5.00 6.63 6.28
N LEU A 87 5.49 5.42 6.43
CA LEU A 87 6.92 5.12 6.65
C LEU A 87 7.53 4.68 5.31
N ARG A 88 8.54 5.42 4.88
CA ARG A 88 9.32 5.14 3.66
C ARG A 88 10.68 4.63 4.08
N PHE A 89 10.99 3.39 3.77
CA PHE A 89 12.29 2.80 4.12
C PHE A 89 13.24 2.94 2.93
N LYS A 90 14.23 3.81 3.11
CA LYS A 90 15.29 4.02 2.13
C LYS A 90 16.07 2.72 1.92
N ASP A 91 16.44 2.47 0.66
CA ASP A 91 17.23 1.31 0.24
C ASP A 91 16.57 -0.05 0.54
N GLU A 92 15.24 -0.09 0.73
CA GLU A 92 14.49 -1.31 0.92
C GLU A 92 13.62 -1.65 -0.29
N PHE A 93 13.56 -2.94 -0.55
CA PHE A 93 12.71 -3.58 -1.55
C PHE A 93 11.38 -4.03 -0.94
N HIS A 94 10.73 -4.98 -1.61
CA HIS A 94 9.50 -5.57 -1.11
C HIS A 94 9.78 -6.34 0.20
N GLY A 95 9.02 -6.05 1.26
CA GLY A 95 9.16 -6.71 2.56
C GLY A 95 9.96 -5.93 3.62
N THR A 96 10.71 -4.88 3.25
CA THR A 96 11.44 -3.98 4.16
C THR A 96 12.33 -4.70 5.18
N SER A 97 12.87 -5.86 4.83
CA SER A 97 13.65 -6.74 5.71
C SER A 97 15.07 -7.04 5.22
N SER A 98 15.51 -6.41 4.13
CA SER A 98 16.85 -6.59 3.57
C SER A 98 17.91 -6.01 4.50
N ASN A 99 17.59 -4.94 5.19
CA ASN A 99 18.44 -4.30 6.18
C ASN A 99 17.89 -4.58 7.59
N PRO A 100 18.65 -5.28 8.48
CA PRO A 100 18.17 -5.62 9.82
C PRO A 100 17.74 -4.41 10.66
N SER A 101 18.39 -3.27 10.51
CA SER A 101 18.02 -2.05 11.26
C SER A 101 16.66 -1.49 10.79
N ASN A 102 16.35 -1.60 9.50
CA ASN A 102 15.05 -1.19 8.97
C ASN A 102 13.94 -2.14 9.41
N TYR A 103 14.24 -3.44 9.44
CA TYR A 103 13.31 -4.41 10.01
C TYR A 103 12.97 -4.10 11.47
N MET A 104 13.98 -3.88 12.30
CA MET A 104 13.77 -3.53 13.71
C MET A 104 12.96 -2.24 13.85
N ARG A 105 13.28 -1.20 13.07
CA ARG A 105 12.52 0.06 13.06
C ARG A 105 11.06 -0.17 12.68
N SER A 106 10.80 -0.99 11.67
CA SER A 106 9.41 -1.29 11.25
C SER A 106 8.61 -1.90 12.39
N GLN A 107 9.20 -2.82 13.17
CA GLN A 107 8.56 -3.44 14.32
C GLN A 107 8.30 -2.45 15.46
N LEU A 108 9.25 -1.57 15.76
CA LEU A 108 9.11 -0.53 16.79
C LEU A 108 8.00 0.47 16.43
N TYR A 109 7.97 0.93 15.19
CA TYR A 109 6.91 1.84 14.73
C TYR A 109 5.54 1.15 14.75
N LEU A 110 5.47 -0.12 14.34
CA LEU A 110 4.24 -0.90 14.39
C LEU A 110 3.71 -1.00 15.83
N HIS A 111 4.56 -1.37 16.77
CA HIS A 111 4.21 -1.46 18.19
C HIS A 111 3.71 -0.11 18.71
N SER A 112 4.47 0.97 18.49
CA SER A 112 4.10 2.32 18.94
C SER A 112 2.77 2.79 18.34
N TRP A 113 2.51 2.45 17.06
CA TRP A 113 1.25 2.78 16.41
C TRP A 113 0.06 2.11 17.08
N PHE A 114 0.15 0.83 17.35
CA PHE A 114 -0.91 0.09 18.02
C PHE A 114 -1.08 0.53 19.48
N GLU A 115 0.00 0.78 20.21
CA GLU A 115 -0.10 1.34 21.57
C GLU A 115 -0.87 2.66 21.59
N LYS A 116 -0.59 3.53 20.64
CA LYS A 116 -1.27 4.84 20.55
C LYS A 116 -2.77 4.74 20.30
N TRP A 117 -3.19 3.80 19.47
CA TRP A 117 -4.55 3.78 18.92
C TRP A 117 -5.43 2.64 19.41
N MET A 118 -4.93 1.75 20.25
CA MET A 118 -5.69 0.64 20.81
C MET A 118 -5.98 0.81 22.31
N ARG A 119 -5.73 2.00 22.85
CA ARG A 119 -6.08 2.34 24.25
C ARG A 119 -7.52 2.78 24.37
#